data_2683c881ccc2d615dcf38e1a37e456d1
#
_entry.id   2683c881ccc2d615dcf38e1a37e456d1
#
_cell.length_a   1.000
_cell.length_b   1.000
_cell.length_c   1.000
_cell.angle_alpha   90.00
_cell.angle_beta   90.00
_cell.angle_gamma   90.00
#
_symmetry.space_group_name_H-M   'P 1'
#
loop_
_entity.id
_entity.type
_entity.pdbx_description
1 polymer ?
#
loop_
_entity_poly.entity_id
_entity_poly.type
_entity_poly.pdbx_seq_one_letter_code
_entity_poly.pdbx_strand_id
1 'polypeptide(L)'
;MEIIISHKQGAASVSVMQLRGALDGSSYEKFIAEAQELYDGGTGNLLVDMSELSFLSSAGLAALHRTARVYRGEDRSTLEEGWAAIHAMGKERDSGSGFQEHIKLLNPNESIQDVLETVGFKAFFEIYTDMDAAVASFQ
;
A
#
# COMPACT_ATOMS: atom_id res chain seq x y z
N MET A 1 8.13 1.69 14.26
CA MET A 1 8.16 0.88 13.03
C MET A 1 9.44 1.13 12.26
N GLU A 2 10.02 0.10 11.71
CA GLU A 2 11.20 0.22 10.87
C GLU A 2 10.80 0.03 9.41
N ILE A 3 11.36 0.86 8.52
CA ILE A 3 11.10 0.77 7.08
C ILE A 3 12.43 0.50 6.38
N ILE A 4 12.47 -0.58 5.60
CA ILE A 4 13.66 -0.95 4.83
C ILE A 4 13.30 -0.86 3.35
N ILE A 5 14.07 -0.04 2.61
CA ILE A 5 13.80 0.21 1.20
C ILE A 5 14.85 -0.51 0.35
N SER A 6 14.37 -1.21 -0.67
CA SER A 6 15.23 -1.80 -1.69
C SER A 6 14.60 -1.57 -3.06
N HIS A 7 15.36 -1.81 -4.10
CA HIS A 7 14.90 -1.63 -5.48
C HIS A 7 15.08 -2.92 -6.25
N LYS A 8 14.08 -3.27 -7.03
CA LYS A 8 14.09 -4.45 -7.89
C LYS A 8 13.78 -4.05 -9.32
N GLN A 9 14.35 -4.79 -10.24
CA GLN A 9 14.12 -4.56 -11.66
C GLN A 9 13.49 -5.79 -12.27
N GLY A 10 12.25 -5.66 -12.73
CA GLY A 10 11.55 -6.64 -13.53
C GLY A 10 11.29 -6.05 -14.90
N ALA A 11 10.07 -6.22 -15.43
CA ALA A 11 9.63 -5.51 -16.63
C ALA A 11 9.63 -4.00 -16.39
N ALA A 12 9.40 -3.59 -15.13
CA ALA A 12 9.48 -2.21 -14.69
C ALA A 12 10.34 -2.11 -13.44
N SER A 13 10.81 -0.90 -13.11
CA SER A 13 11.50 -0.64 -11.85
C SER A 13 10.50 -0.60 -10.72
N VAL A 14 10.81 -1.27 -9.62
CA VAL A 14 9.92 -1.38 -8.45
C VAL A 14 10.70 -1.02 -7.19
N SER A 15 10.14 -0.14 -6.37
CA SER A 15 10.66 0.07 -5.03
C SER A 15 9.95 -0.89 -4.08
N VAL A 16 10.72 -1.58 -3.25
CA VAL A 16 10.18 -2.47 -2.24
C VAL A 16 10.36 -1.81 -0.88
N MET A 17 9.25 -1.63 -0.18
CA MET A 17 9.24 -1.04 1.16
C MET A 17 8.83 -2.12 2.16
N GLN A 18 9.81 -2.66 2.89
CA GLN A 18 9.54 -3.64 3.94
C GLN A 18 9.21 -2.93 5.24
N LEU A 19 8.06 -3.27 5.81
CA LEU A 19 7.60 -2.71 7.07
C LEU A 19 7.83 -3.73 8.20
N ARG A 20 8.49 -3.28 9.27
CA ARG A 20 8.71 -4.11 10.45
C ARG A 20 8.07 -3.47 11.65
N GLY A 21 7.20 -4.20 12.33
CA GLY A 21 6.49 -3.72 13.51
C GLY A 21 5.05 -3.38 13.22
N ALA A 22 4.59 -2.22 13.69
CA ALA A 22 3.18 -1.83 13.57
C ALA A 22 3.00 -0.60 12.69
N LEU A 23 2.06 -0.66 11.77
CA LEU A 23 1.62 0.51 11.01
C LEU A 23 0.34 1.04 11.67
N ASP A 24 0.49 2.09 12.45
CA ASP A 24 -0.58 2.66 13.27
C ASP A 24 -0.46 4.18 13.35
N GLY A 25 -1.17 4.80 14.30
CA GLY A 25 -1.17 6.24 14.44
C GLY A 25 0.19 6.85 14.77
N SER A 26 1.14 6.05 15.31
CA SER A 26 2.49 6.54 15.62
C SER A 26 3.45 6.44 14.43
N SER A 27 3.11 5.69 13.39
CA SER A 27 4.02 5.41 12.28
C SER A 27 3.44 5.73 10.91
N TYR A 28 2.16 6.05 10.80
CA TYR A 28 1.53 6.24 9.49
C TYR A 28 2.12 7.42 8.71
N GLU A 29 2.51 8.49 9.39
CA GLU A 29 3.10 9.65 8.72
C GLU A 29 4.47 9.30 8.11
N LYS A 30 5.26 8.52 8.83
CA LYS A 30 6.55 8.07 8.34
C LYS A 30 6.38 7.23 7.08
N PHE A 31 5.41 6.32 7.09
CA PHE A 31 5.11 5.48 5.92
C PHE A 31 4.74 6.35 4.72
N ILE A 32 3.82 7.28 4.91
CA ILE A 32 3.37 8.17 3.83
C ILE A 32 4.53 8.99 3.28
N ALA A 33 5.36 9.56 4.16
CA ALA A 33 6.48 10.39 3.76
C ALA A 33 7.52 9.61 2.94
N GLU A 34 7.84 8.40 3.38
CA GLU A 34 8.80 7.55 2.67
C GLU A 34 8.26 7.13 1.30
N ALA A 35 6.99 6.75 1.24
CA ALA A 35 6.35 6.36 -0.02
C ALA A 35 6.27 7.54 -1.00
N GLN A 36 5.97 8.73 -0.50
CA GLN A 36 5.91 9.94 -1.32
C GLN A 36 7.29 10.30 -1.85
N GLU A 37 8.32 10.18 -1.02
CA GLU A 37 9.69 10.47 -1.42
C GLU A 37 10.15 9.55 -2.55
N LEU A 38 9.79 8.27 -2.48
CA LEU A 38 10.09 7.33 -3.55
C LEU A 38 9.38 7.71 -4.85
N TYR A 39 8.12 8.12 -4.76
CA TYR A 39 7.36 8.55 -5.92
C TYR A 39 7.98 9.81 -6.55
N ASP A 40 8.31 10.79 -5.73
CA ASP A 40 8.91 12.05 -6.19
C ASP A 40 10.29 11.83 -6.80
N GLY A 41 11.00 10.79 -6.36
CA GLY A 41 12.30 10.40 -6.89
C GLY A 41 12.23 9.67 -8.22
N GLY A 42 11.04 9.45 -8.76
CA GLY A 42 10.85 8.87 -10.08
C GLY A 42 10.41 7.40 -10.10
N THR A 43 10.33 6.75 -8.94
CA THR A 43 9.85 5.37 -8.87
C THR A 43 8.32 5.38 -8.88
N GLY A 44 7.73 4.89 -9.94
CA GLY A 44 6.28 4.88 -10.11
C GLY A 44 5.60 3.60 -9.64
N ASN A 45 6.34 2.62 -9.13
CA ASN A 45 5.80 1.34 -8.67
C ASN A 45 6.30 1.03 -7.28
N LEU A 46 5.38 0.65 -6.39
CA LEU A 46 5.69 0.36 -4.99
C LEU A 46 5.14 -1.00 -4.59
N LEU A 47 6.01 -1.84 -4.06
CA LEU A 47 5.63 -3.10 -3.43
C LEU A 47 5.80 -2.95 -1.93
N VAL A 48 4.71 -3.04 -1.19
CA VAL A 48 4.74 -2.94 0.27
C VAL A 48 4.88 -4.35 0.84
N ASP A 49 6.06 -4.65 1.36
CA ASP A 49 6.36 -5.96 1.94
C ASP A 49 5.90 -5.98 3.40
N MET A 50 4.87 -6.75 3.66
CA MET A 50 4.22 -6.86 4.97
C MET A 50 4.63 -8.12 5.73
N SER A 51 5.64 -8.84 5.26
CA SER A 51 6.04 -10.11 5.87
C SER A 51 6.47 -9.97 7.33
N GLU A 52 6.99 -8.79 7.72
CA GLU A 52 7.43 -8.50 9.09
C GLU A 52 6.49 -7.51 9.79
N LEU A 53 5.36 -7.20 9.19
CA LEU A 53 4.37 -6.31 9.79
C LEU A 53 3.50 -7.11 10.77
N SER A 54 3.46 -6.65 12.03
CA SER A 54 2.75 -7.35 13.09
C SER A 54 1.34 -6.81 13.33
N PHE A 55 1.08 -5.57 12.94
CA PHE A 55 -0.19 -4.91 13.24
C PHE A 55 -0.50 -3.83 12.22
N LEU A 56 -1.76 -3.70 11.85
CA LEU A 56 -2.27 -2.68 10.91
C LEU A 56 -3.53 -2.07 11.51
N SER A 57 -3.44 -0.79 11.87
CA SER A 57 -4.57 -0.05 12.45
C SER A 57 -5.38 0.67 11.38
N SER A 58 -6.48 1.31 11.80
CA SER A 58 -7.27 2.18 10.91
C SER A 58 -6.43 3.31 10.33
N ALA A 59 -5.52 3.89 11.13
CA ALA A 59 -4.61 4.92 10.63
C ALA A 59 -3.68 4.33 9.55
N GLY A 60 -3.24 3.09 9.73
CA GLY A 60 -2.43 2.38 8.74
C GLY A 60 -3.19 2.14 7.45
N LEU A 61 -4.47 1.77 7.56
CA LEU A 61 -5.33 1.60 6.39
C LEU A 61 -5.50 2.92 5.63
N ALA A 62 -5.70 4.02 6.35
CA ALA A 62 -5.79 5.34 5.73
C ALA A 62 -4.50 5.71 5.01
N ALA A 63 -3.35 5.35 5.59
CA ALA A 63 -2.05 5.59 4.98
C ALA A 63 -1.89 4.80 3.68
N LEU A 64 -2.31 3.54 3.66
CA LEU A 64 -2.28 2.73 2.43
C LEU A 64 -3.16 3.36 1.34
N HIS A 65 -4.35 3.78 1.70
CA HIS A 65 -5.27 4.41 0.75
C HIS A 65 -4.68 5.70 0.18
N ARG A 66 -4.14 6.54 1.04
CA ARG A 66 -3.53 7.81 0.62
C ARG A 66 -2.33 7.57 -0.30
N THR A 67 -1.51 6.58 0.02
CA THR A 67 -0.36 6.21 -0.80
C THR A 67 -0.82 5.71 -2.17
N ALA A 68 -1.89 4.91 -2.21
CA ALA A 68 -2.44 4.45 -3.49
C ALA A 68 -2.87 5.62 -4.37
N ARG A 69 -3.47 6.65 -3.79
CA ARG A 69 -3.87 7.83 -4.54
C ARG A 69 -2.65 8.57 -5.11
N VAL A 70 -1.59 8.69 -4.34
CA VAL A 70 -0.34 9.29 -4.81
C VAL A 70 0.19 8.52 -6.02
N TYR A 71 0.21 7.19 -5.94
CA TYR A 71 0.75 6.35 -7.00
C TYR A 71 -0.18 6.26 -8.22
N ARG A 72 -1.40 6.76 -8.13
CA ARG A 72 -2.27 6.96 -9.29
C ARG A 72 -2.07 8.34 -9.94
N GLY A 73 -1.19 9.16 -9.39
CA GLY A 73 -0.95 10.51 -9.88
C GLY A 73 -1.92 11.56 -9.35
N GLU A 74 -2.69 11.23 -8.31
CA GLU A 74 -3.63 12.17 -7.71
C GLU A 74 -2.94 13.05 -6.67
N ASP A 75 -3.52 14.22 -6.41
CA ASP A 75 -3.03 15.11 -5.37
C ASP A 75 -3.19 14.45 -3.99
N ARG A 76 -2.33 14.87 -3.05
CA ARG A 76 -2.40 14.36 -1.68
C ARG A 76 -3.73 14.70 -1.03
N SER A 77 -4.27 13.75 -0.29
CA SER A 77 -5.43 13.96 0.56
C SER A 77 -4.97 14.37 1.95
N THR A 78 -5.84 15.06 2.67
CA THR A 78 -5.67 15.21 4.11
C THR A 78 -6.02 13.89 4.80
N LEU A 79 -5.63 13.75 6.07
CA LEU A 79 -6.00 12.55 6.83
C LEU A 79 -7.51 12.40 6.93
N GLU A 80 -8.23 13.51 7.09
CA GLU A 80 -9.70 13.49 7.16
C GLU A 80 -10.31 12.98 5.87
N GLU A 81 -9.78 13.40 4.73
CA GLU A 81 -10.20 12.87 3.44
C GLU A 81 -9.91 11.38 3.33
N GLY A 82 -8.78 10.95 3.88
CA GLY A 82 -8.42 9.54 3.92
C GLY A 82 -9.44 8.70 4.67
N TRP A 83 -9.90 9.19 5.83
CA TRP A 83 -10.92 8.50 6.62
C TRP A 83 -12.25 8.40 5.86
N ALA A 84 -12.68 9.49 5.24
CA ALA A 84 -13.90 9.50 4.43
C ALA A 84 -13.77 8.54 3.25
N ALA A 85 -12.60 8.49 2.64
CA ALA A 85 -12.32 7.64 1.48
C ALA A 85 -12.38 6.15 1.83
N ILE A 86 -12.00 5.75 3.04
CA ILE A 86 -12.10 4.35 3.46
C ILE A 86 -13.55 3.87 3.38
N HIS A 87 -14.49 4.69 3.82
CA HIS A 87 -15.91 4.36 3.74
C HIS A 87 -16.42 4.36 2.29
N ALA A 88 -15.87 5.23 1.45
CA ALA A 88 -16.27 5.32 0.05
C ALA A 88 -15.71 4.20 -0.81
N MET A 89 -14.57 3.60 -0.43
CA MET A 89 -13.91 2.57 -1.23
C MET A 89 -14.79 1.36 -1.53
N GLY A 90 -15.67 1.00 -0.60
CA GLY A 90 -16.61 -0.09 -0.83
C GLY A 90 -17.52 0.16 -2.02
N LYS A 91 -17.90 1.42 -2.24
CA LYS A 91 -18.74 1.81 -3.36
C LYS A 91 -17.95 1.90 -4.67
N GLU A 92 -16.74 2.44 -4.60
CA GLU A 92 -15.86 2.52 -5.76
C GLU A 92 -15.53 1.12 -6.31
N ARG A 93 -15.34 0.16 -5.41
CA ARG A 93 -15.11 -1.22 -5.79
C ARG A 93 -16.23 -1.74 -6.69
N ASP A 94 -17.47 -1.39 -6.38
CA ASP A 94 -18.62 -1.83 -7.14
C ASP A 94 -18.71 -1.17 -8.50
N SER A 95 -18.03 -0.06 -8.70
CA SER A 95 -18.00 0.63 -9.99
C SER A 95 -17.03 0.00 -11.00
N GLY A 96 -16.29 -1.03 -10.57
CA GLY A 96 -15.39 -1.74 -11.47
C GLY A 96 -14.05 -1.07 -11.70
N SER A 97 -13.59 -0.25 -10.76
CA SER A 97 -12.31 0.46 -10.88
C SER A 97 -11.09 -0.45 -10.91
N GLY A 98 -11.21 -1.72 -10.48
CA GLY A 98 -10.14 -2.69 -10.54
C GLY A 98 -9.04 -2.49 -9.50
N PHE A 99 -7.98 -3.29 -9.62
CA PHE A 99 -6.85 -3.24 -8.71
C PHE A 99 -5.94 -2.05 -8.99
N GLN A 100 -5.24 -1.61 -7.96
CA GLN A 100 -4.19 -0.61 -8.12
C GLN A 100 -3.05 -1.20 -8.96
N GLU A 101 -2.60 -0.47 -9.97
CA GLU A 101 -1.57 -0.95 -10.88
C GLU A 101 -0.15 -0.70 -10.38
N HIS A 102 0.02 0.36 -9.60
CA HIS A 102 1.34 0.87 -9.22
C HIS A 102 1.68 0.70 -7.75
N ILE A 103 0.79 0.08 -6.97
CA ILE A 103 1.05 -0.27 -5.58
C ILE A 103 0.43 -1.63 -5.29
N LYS A 104 1.23 -2.55 -4.76
CA LYS A 104 0.80 -3.91 -4.46
C LYS A 104 1.34 -4.32 -3.11
N LEU A 105 0.74 -5.35 -2.52
CA LEU A 105 1.09 -5.82 -1.19
C LEU A 105 1.73 -7.20 -1.26
N LEU A 106 2.72 -7.43 -0.39
CA LEU A 106 3.43 -8.71 -0.35
C LEU A 106 3.30 -9.33 1.03
N ASN A 107 2.77 -10.53 1.06
CA ASN A 107 2.88 -11.47 2.17
C ASN A 107 2.36 -10.96 3.53
N PRO A 108 1.18 -10.32 3.59
CA PRO A 108 0.58 -9.97 4.88
C PRO A 108 0.24 -11.26 5.64
N ASN A 109 0.39 -11.24 6.97
CA ASN A 109 -0.01 -12.38 7.78
C ASN A 109 -1.54 -12.51 7.82
N GLU A 110 -2.04 -13.61 8.37
CA GLU A 110 -3.47 -13.90 8.39
C GLU A 110 -4.29 -12.80 9.08
N SER A 111 -3.80 -12.30 10.20
CA SER A 111 -4.48 -11.23 10.94
C SER A 111 -4.61 -9.96 10.13
N ILE A 112 -3.56 -9.59 9.41
CA ILE A 112 -3.56 -8.41 8.55
C ILE A 112 -4.46 -8.63 7.32
N GLN A 113 -4.44 -9.84 6.76
CA GLN A 113 -5.35 -10.17 5.66
C GLN A 113 -6.81 -10.02 6.08
N ASP A 114 -7.15 -10.43 7.30
CA ASP A 114 -8.51 -10.29 7.82
C ASP A 114 -8.92 -8.82 7.92
N VAL A 115 -8.01 -7.95 8.35
CA VAL A 115 -8.26 -6.51 8.42
C VAL A 115 -8.48 -5.95 7.02
N LEU A 116 -7.63 -6.30 6.07
CA LEU A 116 -7.73 -5.84 4.69
C LEU A 116 -9.06 -6.28 4.06
N GLU A 117 -9.46 -7.52 4.31
CA GLU A 117 -10.72 -8.05 3.79
C GLU A 117 -11.93 -7.33 4.39
N THR A 118 -11.91 -7.08 5.70
CA THR A 118 -13.01 -6.43 6.40
C THR A 118 -13.33 -5.05 5.85
N VAL A 119 -12.31 -4.29 5.45
CA VAL A 119 -12.51 -2.95 4.87
C VAL A 119 -12.59 -2.95 3.35
N GLY A 120 -12.52 -4.12 2.72
CA GLY A 120 -12.65 -4.25 1.26
C GLY A 120 -11.36 -3.99 0.49
N PHE A 121 -10.22 -3.86 1.15
CA PHE A 121 -8.95 -3.57 0.48
C PHE A 121 -8.46 -4.69 -0.41
N LYS A 122 -8.86 -5.95 -0.16
CA LYS A 122 -8.51 -7.06 -1.03
C LYS A 122 -9.05 -6.91 -2.45
N ALA A 123 -10.09 -6.12 -2.63
CA ALA A 123 -10.63 -5.82 -3.96
C ALA A 123 -9.87 -4.69 -4.66
N PHE A 124 -9.06 -3.92 -3.92
CA PHE A 124 -8.27 -2.80 -4.47
C PHE A 124 -6.81 -3.15 -4.68
N PHE A 125 -6.21 -3.90 -3.76
CA PHE A 125 -4.79 -4.20 -3.81
C PHE A 125 -4.57 -5.66 -4.17
N GLU A 126 -3.75 -5.91 -5.17
CA GLU A 126 -3.27 -7.26 -5.44
C GLU A 126 -2.33 -7.67 -4.31
N ILE A 127 -2.51 -8.88 -3.80
CA ILE A 127 -1.71 -9.42 -2.71
C ILE A 127 -0.93 -10.62 -3.25
N TYR A 128 0.39 -10.57 -3.08
CA TYR A 128 1.28 -11.63 -3.52
C TYR A 128 1.93 -12.30 -2.33
N THR A 129 2.34 -13.55 -2.50
CA THR A 129 3.06 -14.32 -1.48
C THR A 129 4.49 -14.61 -1.91
N ASP A 130 4.86 -14.27 -3.13
CA ASP A 130 6.19 -14.47 -3.70
C ASP A 130 6.76 -13.16 -4.24
N MET A 131 7.96 -12.81 -3.78
CA MET A 131 8.62 -11.57 -4.17
C MET A 131 8.81 -11.47 -5.69
N ASP A 132 9.31 -12.53 -6.31
CA ASP A 132 9.61 -12.51 -7.75
C ASP A 132 8.34 -12.35 -8.58
N ALA A 133 7.26 -13.05 -8.19
CA ALA A 133 5.98 -12.92 -8.86
C ALA A 133 5.41 -11.51 -8.70
N ALA A 134 5.54 -10.93 -7.50
CA ALA A 134 5.07 -9.58 -7.24
C ALA A 134 5.81 -8.55 -8.11
N VAL A 135 7.13 -8.64 -8.15
CA VAL A 135 7.96 -7.73 -8.96
C VAL A 135 7.62 -7.87 -10.44
N ALA A 136 7.48 -9.10 -10.92
CA ALA A 136 7.16 -9.37 -12.33
C ALA A 136 5.78 -8.87 -12.74
N SER A 137 4.86 -8.69 -11.79
CA SER A 137 3.50 -8.24 -12.08
C SER A 137 3.40 -6.77 -12.46
N PHE A 138 4.40 -5.96 -12.12
CA PHE A 138 4.47 -4.55 -12.51
C PHE A 138 4.96 -4.42 -13.95
N GLN A 139 4.36 -3.50 -14.67
CA GLN A 139 4.70 -3.31 -16.08
C GLN A 139 5.13 -1.89 -16.41
#